data_5447467c9c91eac12b53ea79c0f4d796
#
_entry.id   5447467c9c91eac12b53ea79c0f4d796
#
_cell.length_a   1.000
_cell.length_b   1.000
_cell.length_c   1.000
_cell.angle_alpha   90.00
_cell.angle_beta   90.00
_cell.angle_gamma   90.00
#
_symmetry.space_group_name_H-M   'P 1'
#
loop_
_entity.id
_entity.type
_entity.pdbx_description
1 polymer ?
#
loop_
_entity_poly.entity_id
_entity_poly.type
_entity_poly.pdbx_seq_one_letter_code
_entity_poly.pdbx_strand_id
1 'polypeptide(L)'
;MVTLNISKARDELYKLASTCIRYNDVVNINTKEGNVIMISEEDYRNLLESLYLAGIKSVYEDIEEVVKTPTEDLIKEPPWK
;
A
#
# COMPACT_ATOMS: atom_id res chain seq x y z
N MET A 1 -13.06 7.10 2.48
CA MET A 1 -12.48 5.82 2.07
C MET A 1 -13.44 5.09 1.15
N VAL A 2 -12.94 4.53 0.08
CA VAL A 2 -13.73 3.76 -0.88
C VAL A 2 -13.65 2.29 -0.50
N THR A 3 -14.80 1.60 -0.51
CA THR A 3 -14.86 0.18 -0.22
C THR A 3 -15.51 -0.56 -1.38
N LEU A 4 -14.83 -1.59 -1.88
CA LEU A 4 -15.35 -2.39 -2.98
C LEU A 4 -14.75 -3.79 -2.94
N ASN A 5 -15.35 -4.73 -3.70
CA ASN A 5 -14.83 -6.08 -3.72
C ASN A 5 -13.67 -6.22 -4.72
N ILE A 6 -12.97 -7.34 -4.63
CA ILE A 6 -11.75 -7.55 -5.43
C ILE A 6 -12.03 -7.57 -6.93
N SER A 7 -13.16 -8.07 -7.36
CA SER A 7 -13.50 -8.11 -8.77
C SER A 7 -13.66 -6.71 -9.34
N LYS A 8 -14.36 -5.86 -8.59
CA LYS A 8 -14.54 -4.48 -8.98
C LYS A 8 -13.23 -3.71 -8.94
N ALA A 9 -12.42 -3.96 -7.93
CA ALA A 9 -11.12 -3.33 -7.79
C ALA A 9 -10.22 -3.68 -8.96
N ARG A 10 -10.24 -4.95 -9.38
CA ARG A 10 -9.45 -5.39 -10.52
C ARG A 10 -9.86 -4.66 -11.80
N ASP A 11 -11.15 -4.50 -12.01
CA ASP A 11 -11.65 -3.82 -13.20
C ASP A 11 -11.29 -2.35 -13.25
N GLU A 12 -11.18 -1.72 -12.08
CA GLU A 12 -10.91 -0.29 -11.98
C GLU A 12 -9.55 0.00 -11.34
N LEU A 13 -8.64 -0.94 -11.40
CA LEU A 13 -7.37 -0.82 -10.69
C LEU A 13 -6.59 0.44 -11.07
N TYR A 14 -6.50 0.73 -12.35
CA TYR A 14 -5.79 1.91 -12.81
C TYR A 14 -6.42 3.19 -12.27
N LYS A 15 -7.73 3.25 -12.32
CA LYS A 15 -8.48 4.40 -11.83
C LYS A 15 -8.32 4.55 -10.31
N LEU A 16 -8.35 3.44 -9.59
CA LEU A 16 -8.18 3.46 -8.14
C LEU A 16 -6.79 3.92 -7.76
N ALA A 17 -5.78 3.45 -8.46
CA ALA A 17 -4.42 3.87 -8.20
C ALA A 17 -4.28 5.38 -8.42
N SER A 18 -4.84 5.88 -9.51
CA SER A 18 -4.83 7.31 -9.80
C SER A 18 -5.51 8.12 -8.71
N THR A 19 -6.64 7.64 -8.22
CA THR A 19 -7.38 8.31 -7.16
C THR A 19 -6.57 8.38 -5.87
N CYS A 20 -5.89 7.28 -5.53
CA CYS A 20 -5.05 7.26 -4.34
C CYS A 20 -3.91 8.27 -4.44
N ILE A 21 -3.32 8.40 -5.62
CA ILE A 21 -2.20 9.31 -5.82
C ILE A 21 -2.65 10.77 -5.84
N ARG A 22 -3.72 11.06 -6.56
CA ARG A 22 -4.16 12.44 -6.76
C ARG A 22 -4.89 13.03 -5.56
N TYR A 23 -5.71 12.23 -4.90
CA TYR A 23 -6.57 12.71 -3.83
C TYR A 23 -6.21 12.17 -2.47
N ASN A 24 -5.14 11.39 -2.40
CA ASN A 24 -4.71 10.75 -1.15
C ASN A 24 -5.84 9.95 -0.52
N ASP A 25 -6.68 9.36 -1.36
CA ASP A 25 -7.76 8.49 -0.90
C ASP A 25 -7.23 7.12 -0.50
N VAL A 26 -7.98 6.48 0.37
CA VAL A 26 -7.68 5.12 0.81
C VAL A 26 -8.77 4.21 0.27
N VAL A 27 -8.37 3.09 -0.33
CA VAL A 27 -9.31 2.12 -0.90
C VAL A 27 -9.26 0.83 -0.09
N ASN A 28 -10.42 0.40 0.38
CA ASN A 28 -10.55 -0.86 1.10
C ASN A 28 -11.11 -1.90 0.13
N ILE A 29 -10.32 -2.95 -0.11
CA ILE A 29 -10.68 -4.00 -1.07
C ILE A 29 -11.03 -5.27 -0.30
N ASN A 30 -12.26 -5.72 -0.47
CA ASN A 30 -12.75 -6.92 0.22
C ASN A 30 -12.46 -8.16 -0.62
N THR A 31 -11.89 -9.17 0.01
CA THR A 31 -11.67 -10.47 -0.64
C THR A 31 -12.20 -11.58 0.27
N LYS A 32 -12.25 -12.79 -0.26
CA LYS A 32 -12.70 -13.93 0.52
C LYS A 32 -11.75 -14.27 1.66
N GLU A 33 -10.49 -13.95 1.49
CA GLU A 33 -9.48 -14.28 2.50
C GLU A 33 -9.29 -13.15 3.52
N GLY A 34 -9.81 -11.97 3.23
CA GLY A 34 -9.65 -10.83 4.11
C GLY A 34 -9.71 -9.54 3.31
N ASN A 35 -9.41 -8.44 3.94
CA ASN A 35 -9.44 -7.14 3.29
C ASN A 35 -8.03 -6.61 3.10
N VAL A 36 -7.83 -5.86 2.02
CA VAL A 36 -6.56 -5.16 1.77
C VAL A 36 -6.84 -3.68 1.61
N ILE A 37 -5.83 -2.89 1.93
CA ILE A 37 -5.92 -1.44 1.82
C ILE A 37 -4.96 -0.98 0.74
N MET A 38 -5.45 -0.13 -0.16
CA MET A 38 -4.63 0.50 -1.19
C MET A 38 -4.45 1.96 -0.86
N ILE A 39 -3.22 2.41 -0.78
CA ILE A 39 -2.89 3.82 -0.54
C ILE A 39 -1.70 4.18 -1.43
N SER A 40 -1.45 5.48 -1.61
CA SER A 40 -0.27 5.91 -2.33
C SER A 40 0.98 5.61 -1.52
N GLU A 41 2.10 5.45 -2.20
CA GLU A 41 3.37 5.22 -1.52
C GLU A 41 3.73 6.42 -0.62
N GLU A 42 3.43 7.61 -1.08
CA GLU A 42 3.68 8.80 -0.29
C GLU A 42 2.93 8.79 1.04
N ASP A 43 1.65 8.43 0.99
CA ASP A 43 0.85 8.34 2.20
C ASP A 43 1.36 7.25 3.13
N TYR A 44 1.78 6.14 2.56
CA TYR A 44 2.33 5.03 3.32
C TYR A 44 3.60 5.47 4.06
N ARG A 45 4.49 6.17 3.36
CA ARG A 45 5.71 6.67 3.97
C ARG A 45 5.44 7.69 5.07
N ASN A 46 4.47 8.56 4.83
CA ASN A 46 4.09 9.55 5.84
C ASN A 46 3.56 8.87 7.09
N LEU A 47 2.78 7.81 6.91
CA LEU A 47 2.27 7.05 8.04
C LEU A 47 3.40 6.42 8.84
N LEU A 48 4.37 5.84 8.16
CA LEU A 48 5.52 5.24 8.82
C LEU A 48 6.35 6.27 9.59
N GLU A 49 6.55 7.42 9.00
CA GLU A 49 7.27 8.49 9.66
C GLU A 49 6.54 8.96 10.91
N SER A 50 5.23 9.06 10.85
CA SER A 50 4.43 9.43 12.02
C SER A 50 4.58 8.43 13.15
N LEU A 51 4.59 7.14 12.82
CA LEU A 51 4.79 6.10 13.82
C LEU A 51 6.19 6.16 14.41
N TYR A 52 7.18 6.41 13.57
CA TYR A 52 8.56 6.53 14.02
C TYR A 52 8.73 7.71 14.96
N LEU A 53 8.18 8.86 14.62
CA LEU A 53 8.25 10.06 15.45
C LEU A 53 7.49 9.89 16.76
N ALA A 54 6.49 9.03 16.77
CA ALA A 54 5.75 8.73 18.00
C ALA A 54 6.49 7.75 18.91
N GLY A 55 7.66 7.28 18.49
CA GLY A 55 8.47 6.38 19.32
C GLY A 55 8.28 4.91 19.01
N ILE A 56 7.56 4.56 17.96
CA ILE A 56 7.37 3.15 17.58
C ILE A 56 8.48 2.77 16.59
N LYS A 57 9.67 2.78 17.10
CA LYS A 57 10.87 2.62 16.32
C LYS A 57 11.04 1.24 15.71
N SER A 58 10.64 0.21 16.44
CA SER A 58 10.79 -1.16 15.97
C SER A 58 9.98 -1.43 14.69
N VAL A 59 8.81 -0.79 14.57
CA VAL A 59 7.98 -0.95 13.38
C VAL A 59 8.70 -0.36 12.17
N TYR A 60 9.28 0.80 12.34
CA TYR A 60 10.02 1.45 11.27
C TYR A 60 11.23 0.64 10.84
N GLU A 61 11.97 0.12 11.80
CA GLU A 61 13.16 -0.69 11.52
C GLU A 61 12.80 -1.97 10.77
N ASP A 62 11.75 -2.65 11.18
CA ASP A 62 11.29 -3.86 10.53
C ASP A 62 10.90 -3.60 9.08
N ILE A 63 10.18 -2.53 8.84
CA ILE A 63 9.75 -2.17 7.51
C ILE A 63 10.93 -1.77 6.63
N GLU A 64 11.89 -1.07 7.20
CA GLU A 64 13.09 -0.70 6.48
C GLU A 64 13.87 -1.93 6.04
N GLU A 65 13.96 -2.92 6.90
CA GLU A 65 14.62 -4.17 6.59
C GLU A 65 13.92 -4.90 5.45
N VAL A 66 12.60 -4.97 5.51
CA VAL A 66 11.81 -5.62 4.48
C VAL A 66 11.95 -4.90 3.15
N VAL A 67 11.94 -3.60 3.16
CA VAL A 67 12.04 -2.80 1.94
C VAL A 67 13.40 -2.95 1.28
N LYS A 68 14.46 -3.01 2.06
CA LYS A 68 15.81 -3.06 1.50
C LYS A 68 16.07 -4.31 0.68
N THR A 69 15.62 -5.43 1.12
CA THR A 69 15.93 -6.71 0.47
C THR A 69 14.91 -7.10 -0.59
N PRO A 70 13.61 -7.17 -0.28
CA PRO A 70 12.62 -7.56 -1.28
C PRO A 70 12.34 -6.49 -2.33
N THR A 71 12.63 -5.25 -2.03
CA THR A 71 12.30 -4.16 -2.96
C THR A 71 13.02 -4.29 -4.29
N GLU A 72 14.27 -4.72 -4.27
CA GLU A 72 15.01 -4.92 -5.49
C GLU A 72 14.34 -5.94 -6.38
N ASP A 73 13.95 -7.06 -5.81
CA ASP A 73 13.31 -8.13 -6.55
C ASP A 73 11.95 -7.70 -7.07
N LEU A 74 11.18 -7.00 -6.25
CA LEU A 74 9.85 -6.54 -6.64
C LEU A 74 9.91 -5.52 -7.78
N ILE A 75 10.89 -4.66 -7.74
CA ILE A 75 11.05 -3.64 -8.77
C ILE A 75 11.51 -4.26 -10.07
N LYS A 76 12.40 -5.23 -10.00
CA LYS A 76 12.94 -5.86 -11.19
C LYS A 76 11.93 -6.72 -11.90
N GLU A 77 11.21 -7.54 -11.17
CA GLU A 77 10.29 -8.50 -11.77
C GLU A 77 9.01 -8.64 -10.97
N PRO A 78 8.07 -7.71 -11.15
CA PRO A 78 6.77 -7.88 -10.52
C PRO A 78 6.12 -9.17 -11.02
N PRO A 79 5.53 -9.96 -10.13
CA PRO A 79 4.95 -11.24 -10.53
C PRO A 79 3.82 -11.14 -11.54
N TRP A 80 3.20 -9.99 -11.64
CA TRP A 80 2.07 -9.82 -12.55
C TRP A 80 2.48 -9.37 -13.95
N LYS A 81 3.73 -9.26 -14.21
CA LYS A 81 4.21 -8.88 -15.55
C LYS A 81 4.17 -10.04 -16.53
#